data_1822e042dd7eafb7343a919d3f8d3fe8
#
_entry.id   1822e042dd7eafb7343a919d3f8d3fe8
#
_cell.length_a   1.000
_cell.length_b   1.000
_cell.length_c   1.000
_cell.angle_alpha   90.00
_cell.angle_beta   90.00
_cell.angle_gamma   90.00
#
_symmetry.space_group_name_H-M   'P 1'
#
loop_
_entity.id
_entity.type
_entity.pdbx_description
1 polymer ?
#
loop_
_entity_poly.entity_id
_entity_poly.type
_entity_poly.pdbx_seq_one_letter_code
_entity_poly.pdbx_strand_id
1 'polypeptide(L)'
;DTQIFNTPNRRTQKGKFLYHFFNEKGLIQEGYSFKTLAKEINESSFDVVATRKDPRTDEGKVNLITEYLDMDIPVIISVKYDDESGHALLAIGVEKDRNNDITKILCLDPGFPRPKCAIWNSYIEVPRSPKSDKPFKYVREDSDIKVCLDDMLIIDGE
;
A
#
# COMPACT_ATOMS: atom_id res chain seq x y z
N ASP A 1 8.39 -20.31 7.86
CA ASP A 1 7.64 -19.04 7.90
C ASP A 1 6.39 -19.11 8.80
N THR A 2 5.71 -20.25 8.86
CA THR A 2 4.56 -20.45 9.75
C THR A 2 4.93 -20.29 11.25
N GLN A 3 6.17 -20.53 11.63
CA GLN A 3 6.62 -20.38 13.02
C GLN A 3 6.70 -18.93 13.49
N ILE A 4 6.91 -17.97 12.58
CA ILE A 4 6.92 -16.54 12.93
C ILE A 4 5.53 -16.09 13.37
N PHE A 5 4.49 -16.68 12.78
CA PHE A 5 3.10 -16.33 13.04
C PHE A 5 2.53 -17.05 14.28
N ASN A 6 3.01 -18.26 14.57
CA ASN A 6 2.42 -19.10 15.64
C ASN A 6 2.87 -18.73 17.05
N THR A 7 4.03 -18.08 17.23
CA THR A 7 4.55 -17.72 18.55
C THR A 7 5.30 -16.38 18.54
N PRO A 8 4.61 -15.24 18.42
CA PRO A 8 5.28 -13.94 18.50
C PRO A 8 5.90 -13.76 19.88
N ASN A 9 7.21 -13.46 19.91
CA ASN A 9 7.92 -13.19 21.15
C ASN A 9 7.47 -11.85 21.76
N ARG A 10 6.54 -11.88 22.70
CA ARG A 10 5.98 -10.69 23.37
C ARG A 10 6.99 -9.86 24.17
N ARG A 11 8.23 -10.31 24.32
CA ARG A 11 9.28 -9.57 25.02
C ARG A 11 9.94 -8.50 24.14
N THR A 12 9.81 -8.60 22.83
CA THR A 12 10.32 -7.60 21.89
C THR A 12 9.20 -6.70 21.40
N GLN A 13 9.51 -5.47 20.98
CA GLN A 13 8.52 -4.55 20.40
C GLN A 13 7.86 -5.13 19.14
N LYS A 14 8.67 -5.70 18.24
CA LYS A 14 8.18 -6.44 17.07
C LYS A 14 7.23 -7.57 17.44
N GLY A 15 7.55 -8.34 18.47
CA GLY A 15 6.72 -9.44 18.93
C GLY A 15 5.41 -8.96 19.58
N LYS A 16 5.44 -7.85 20.30
CA LYS A 16 4.23 -7.20 20.82
C LYS A 16 3.32 -6.72 19.71
N PHE A 17 3.88 -5.98 18.73
CA PHE A 17 3.14 -5.53 17.55
C PHE A 17 2.50 -6.69 16.79
N LEU A 18 3.29 -7.72 16.44
CA LEU A 18 2.77 -8.90 15.75
C LEU A 18 1.68 -9.61 16.56
N TYR A 19 1.85 -9.72 17.87
CA TYR A 19 0.85 -10.33 18.73
C TYR A 19 -0.49 -9.56 18.70
N HIS A 20 -0.44 -8.21 18.84
CA HIS A 20 -1.62 -7.36 18.73
C HIS A 20 -2.23 -7.45 17.34
N PHE A 21 -1.41 -7.32 16.29
CA PHE A 21 -1.84 -7.42 14.90
C PHE A 21 -2.61 -8.72 14.61
N PHE A 22 -2.13 -9.86 15.12
CA PHE A 22 -2.79 -11.15 14.92
C PHE A 22 -4.05 -11.33 15.77
N ASN A 23 -4.06 -10.85 17.00
CA ASN A 23 -5.21 -10.99 17.88
C ASN A 23 -6.34 -10.00 17.56
N GLU A 24 -6.00 -8.81 17.08
CA GLU A 24 -6.95 -7.73 16.74
C GLU A 24 -7.48 -7.82 15.30
N LYS A 25 -7.50 -9.02 14.70
CA LYS A 25 -8.10 -9.31 13.38
C LYS A 25 -7.28 -8.91 12.13
N GLY A 26 -6.00 -8.57 12.25
CA GLY A 26 -5.18 -8.17 11.09
C GLY A 26 -5.06 -9.20 9.96
N LEU A 27 -5.40 -10.46 10.22
CA LEU A 27 -5.38 -11.56 9.22
C LEU A 27 -6.75 -12.20 8.99
N ILE A 28 -7.78 -11.83 9.74
CA ILE A 28 -9.07 -12.52 9.72
C ILE A 28 -10.16 -11.58 9.21
N GLN A 29 -10.54 -11.76 7.96
CA GLN A 29 -11.76 -11.32 7.28
C GLN A 29 -11.96 -9.83 6.96
N GLU A 30 -11.58 -8.86 7.81
CA GLU A 30 -11.91 -7.45 7.56
C GLU A 30 -10.67 -6.56 7.29
N GLY A 31 -9.46 -7.07 7.55
CA GLY A 31 -8.22 -6.32 7.40
C GLY A 31 -8.10 -5.15 8.40
N TYR A 32 -6.97 -4.46 8.35
CA TYR A 32 -6.73 -3.24 9.12
C TYR A 32 -7.01 -2.01 8.26
N SER A 33 -7.77 -1.05 8.79
CA SER A 33 -7.78 0.28 8.19
C SER A 33 -6.40 0.93 8.35
N PHE A 34 -5.99 1.76 7.40
CA PHE A 34 -4.71 2.48 7.52
C PHE A 34 -4.67 3.42 8.73
N LYS A 35 -5.84 3.90 9.18
CA LYS A 35 -5.95 4.66 10.42
C LYS A 35 -5.56 3.83 11.64
N THR A 36 -6.08 2.61 11.73
CA THR A 36 -5.76 1.68 12.82
C THR A 36 -4.31 1.24 12.74
N LEU A 37 -3.82 0.89 11.54
CA LEU A 37 -2.46 0.44 11.33
C LEU A 37 -1.43 1.53 11.68
N ALA A 38 -1.68 2.79 11.29
CA ALA A 38 -0.83 3.92 11.67
C ALA A 38 -0.74 4.08 13.19
N LYS A 39 -1.88 3.99 13.88
CA LYS A 39 -1.92 4.07 15.35
C LYS A 39 -1.09 2.95 16.00
N GLU A 40 -1.29 1.70 15.58
CA GLU A 40 -0.57 0.55 16.11
C GLU A 40 0.95 0.64 15.88
N ILE A 41 1.37 1.10 14.70
CA ILE A 41 2.80 1.32 14.40
C ILE A 41 3.37 2.40 15.31
N ASN A 42 2.71 3.55 15.43
CA ASN A 42 3.19 4.66 16.26
C ASN A 42 3.24 4.32 17.77
N GLU A 43 2.33 3.45 18.24
CA GLU A 43 2.33 2.96 19.62
C GLU A 43 3.39 1.88 19.88
N SER A 44 3.99 1.32 18.83
CA SER A 44 4.90 0.16 18.92
C SER A 44 6.38 0.52 19.14
N SER A 45 6.76 1.77 19.18
CA SER A 45 8.15 2.25 19.41
C SER A 45 9.17 1.60 18.46
N PHE A 46 8.90 1.67 17.16
CA PHE A 46 9.81 1.15 16.11
C PHE A 46 10.81 2.18 15.60
N ASP A 47 10.90 3.36 16.21
CA ASP A 47 11.67 4.51 15.72
C ASP A 47 11.26 4.93 14.28
N VAL A 48 9.96 4.80 14.02
CA VAL A 48 9.32 5.23 12.77
C VAL A 48 8.00 5.93 13.07
N VAL A 49 7.60 6.81 12.16
CA VAL A 49 6.32 7.50 12.21
C VAL A 49 5.45 7.02 11.04
N ALA A 50 4.30 6.47 11.37
CA ALA A 50 3.30 6.08 10.38
C ALA A 50 2.23 7.17 10.26
N THR A 51 2.05 7.71 9.05
CA THR A 51 1.09 8.78 8.78
C THR A 51 0.13 8.35 7.70
N ARG A 52 -1.18 8.34 8.02
CA ARG A 52 -2.23 8.15 7.01
C ARG A 52 -2.44 9.46 6.23
N LYS A 53 -2.51 9.37 4.92
CA LYS A 53 -2.83 10.47 4.00
C LYS A 53 -4.01 10.07 3.12
N ASP A 54 -4.90 11.03 2.87
CA ASP A 54 -6.11 10.82 2.08
C ASP A 54 -6.44 12.09 1.27
N PRO A 55 -5.67 12.37 0.20
CA PRO A 55 -5.96 13.47 -0.71
C PRO A 55 -7.32 13.29 -1.38
N ARG A 56 -8.09 14.38 -1.52
CA ARG A 56 -9.46 14.33 -2.03
C ARG A 56 -9.58 14.04 -3.52
N THR A 57 -8.54 14.27 -4.30
CA THR A 57 -8.55 14.12 -5.77
C THR A 57 -7.59 13.02 -6.20
N ASP A 58 -7.92 12.34 -7.29
CA ASP A 58 -7.06 11.30 -7.88
C ASP A 58 -5.69 11.85 -8.28
N GLU A 59 -5.65 13.05 -8.86
CA GLU A 59 -4.40 13.74 -9.16
C GLU A 59 -3.58 14.02 -7.89
N GLY A 60 -4.22 14.50 -6.82
CA GLY A 60 -3.56 14.73 -5.53
C GLY A 60 -3.00 13.42 -4.93
N LYS A 61 -3.69 12.30 -5.13
CA LYS A 61 -3.21 10.98 -4.68
C LYS A 61 -1.97 10.54 -5.47
N VAL A 62 -2.01 10.65 -6.80
CA VAL A 62 -0.86 10.31 -7.66
C VAL A 62 0.35 11.21 -7.36
N ASN A 63 0.12 12.51 -7.20
CA ASN A 63 1.20 13.46 -6.89
C ASN A 63 1.83 13.15 -5.52
N LEU A 64 1.03 12.86 -4.51
CA LEU A 64 1.54 12.50 -3.17
C LEU A 64 2.38 11.22 -3.22
N ILE A 65 1.91 10.18 -3.92
CA ILE A 65 2.68 8.93 -4.08
C ILE A 65 4.02 9.24 -4.73
N THR A 66 4.01 10.04 -5.81
CA THR A 66 5.24 10.38 -6.53
C THR A 66 6.20 11.19 -5.68
N GLU A 67 5.71 12.16 -4.90
CA GLU A 67 6.52 12.97 -4.00
C GLU A 67 7.31 12.11 -3.01
N TYR A 68 6.66 11.14 -2.37
CA TYR A 68 7.34 10.25 -1.43
C TYR A 68 8.29 9.27 -2.13
N LEU A 69 7.91 8.75 -3.29
CA LEU A 69 8.80 7.88 -4.07
C LEU A 69 10.04 8.62 -4.60
N ASP A 70 9.92 9.90 -4.95
CA ASP A 70 11.07 10.75 -5.34
C ASP A 70 12.02 11.03 -4.13
N MET A 71 11.55 10.82 -2.89
CA MET A 71 12.35 10.85 -1.66
C MET A 71 12.86 9.45 -1.22
N ASP A 72 12.73 8.43 -2.07
CA ASP A 72 13.06 7.03 -1.77
C ASP A 72 12.21 6.43 -0.63
N ILE A 73 11.02 6.96 -0.36
CA ILE A 73 10.09 6.47 0.66
C ILE A 73 8.98 5.68 -0.02
N PRO A 74 8.92 4.35 0.14
CA PRO A 74 7.81 3.53 -0.37
C PRO A 74 6.48 3.90 0.30
N VAL A 75 5.39 3.83 -0.46
CA VAL A 75 4.05 4.19 0.01
C VAL A 75 3.15 2.98 0.03
N ILE A 76 2.55 2.66 1.16
CA ILE A 76 1.48 1.67 1.21
C ILE A 76 0.20 2.34 0.71
N ILE A 77 -0.37 1.82 -0.36
CA ILE A 77 -1.58 2.37 -0.99
C ILE A 77 -2.74 1.38 -0.85
N SER A 78 -3.93 1.90 -0.66
CA SER A 78 -5.17 1.15 -0.70
C SER A 78 -5.86 1.36 -2.04
N VAL A 79 -6.26 0.27 -2.69
CA VAL A 79 -7.12 0.28 -3.88
C VAL A 79 -8.46 -0.34 -3.54
N LYS A 80 -9.55 0.19 -4.08
CA LYS A 80 -10.91 -0.33 -3.90
C LYS A 80 -11.46 -0.85 -5.22
N TYR A 81 -12.03 -2.05 -5.19
CA TYR A 81 -12.75 -2.67 -6.29
C TYR A 81 -14.23 -2.30 -6.28
N ASP A 82 -14.79 -2.19 -5.07
CA ASP A 82 -16.17 -1.78 -4.74
C ASP A 82 -16.21 -1.10 -3.35
N ASP A 83 -17.40 -0.87 -2.82
CA ASP A 83 -17.56 -0.15 -1.54
C ASP A 83 -17.10 -0.96 -0.33
N GLU A 84 -17.05 -2.29 -0.44
CA GLU A 84 -16.75 -3.21 0.66
C GLU A 84 -15.38 -3.88 0.52
N SER A 85 -14.84 -3.94 -0.71
CA SER A 85 -13.65 -4.73 -1.03
C SER A 85 -12.48 -3.85 -1.46
N GLY A 86 -11.36 -3.99 -0.79
CA GLY A 86 -10.12 -3.30 -1.10
C GLY A 86 -8.89 -4.20 -0.97
N HIS A 87 -7.76 -3.67 -1.41
CA HIS A 87 -6.48 -4.36 -1.33
C HIS A 87 -5.35 -3.37 -1.06
N ALA A 88 -4.37 -3.78 -0.29
CA ALA A 88 -3.20 -2.98 0.01
C ALA A 88 -2.00 -3.40 -0.84
N LEU A 89 -1.32 -2.43 -1.41
CA LEU A 89 -0.14 -2.58 -2.26
C LEU A 89 1.00 -1.71 -1.72
N LEU A 90 2.24 -2.10 -1.97
CA LEU A 90 3.38 -1.25 -1.71
C LEU A 90 3.83 -0.59 -3.03
N ALA A 91 3.59 0.71 -3.19
CA ALA A 91 4.13 1.50 -4.29
C ALA A 91 5.63 1.71 -4.07
N ILE A 92 6.45 1.39 -5.08
CA ILE A 92 7.91 1.42 -5.02
C ILE A 92 8.56 2.21 -6.15
N GLY A 93 7.79 2.71 -7.11
CA GLY A 93 8.29 3.50 -8.22
C GLY A 93 7.18 3.98 -9.14
N VAL A 94 7.52 4.82 -10.10
CA VAL A 94 6.62 5.30 -11.13
C VAL A 94 7.25 5.18 -12.51
N GLU A 95 6.40 5.01 -13.52
CA GLU A 95 6.77 5.14 -14.93
C GLU A 95 6.23 6.47 -15.46
N LYS A 96 7.07 7.23 -16.13
CA LYS A 96 6.73 8.53 -16.74
C LYS A 96 6.84 8.44 -18.25
N ASP A 97 6.01 9.16 -18.97
CA ASP A 97 6.09 9.29 -20.41
C ASP A 97 7.11 10.37 -20.82
N ARG A 98 7.20 10.65 -22.15
CA ARG A 98 8.14 11.64 -22.72
C ARG A 98 7.81 13.09 -22.28
N ASN A 99 6.59 13.33 -21.82
CA ASN A 99 6.13 14.62 -21.31
C ASN A 99 6.34 14.74 -19.80
N ASN A 100 6.91 13.72 -19.16
CA ASN A 100 7.06 13.58 -17.71
C ASN A 100 5.73 13.35 -16.97
N ASP A 101 4.65 12.96 -17.69
CA ASP A 101 3.39 12.57 -17.10
C ASP A 101 3.50 11.14 -16.54
N ILE A 102 2.96 10.92 -15.34
CA ILE A 102 2.92 9.60 -14.71
C ILE A 102 1.96 8.69 -15.48
N THR A 103 2.45 7.56 -15.93
CA THR A 103 1.66 6.56 -16.68
C THR A 103 1.37 5.31 -15.85
N LYS A 104 2.28 4.96 -14.92
CA LYS A 104 2.10 3.81 -14.04
C LYS A 104 2.69 4.08 -12.65
N ILE A 105 2.08 3.45 -11.65
CA ILE A 105 2.64 3.29 -10.31
C ILE A 105 3.06 1.83 -10.20
N LEU A 106 4.34 1.57 -10.00
CA LEU A 106 4.91 0.22 -9.89
C LEU A 106 4.77 -0.26 -8.45
N CYS A 107 4.22 -1.47 -8.28
CA CYS A 107 3.83 -1.98 -6.97
C CYS A 107 4.40 -3.37 -6.67
N LEU A 108 4.54 -3.64 -5.38
CA LEU A 108 4.62 -4.99 -4.83
C LEU A 108 3.26 -5.34 -4.22
N ASP A 109 2.66 -6.40 -4.72
CA ASP A 109 1.45 -7.00 -4.19
C ASP A 109 1.83 -8.18 -3.30
N PRO A 110 1.50 -8.15 -1.99
CA PRO A 110 1.82 -9.26 -1.08
C PRO A 110 1.01 -10.53 -1.37
N GLY A 111 -0.08 -10.44 -2.12
CA GLY A 111 -0.91 -11.58 -2.54
C GLY A 111 -0.33 -12.39 -3.70
N PHE A 112 0.76 -11.93 -4.32
CA PHE A 112 1.37 -12.58 -5.48
C PHE A 112 2.81 -13.02 -5.22
N PRO A 113 3.31 -14.03 -5.98
CA PRO A 113 4.67 -14.49 -5.86
C PRO A 113 5.70 -13.37 -6.04
N ARG A 114 6.84 -13.52 -5.37
CA ARG A 114 7.98 -12.62 -5.55
C ARG A 114 8.39 -12.58 -7.03
N PRO A 115 8.57 -11.38 -7.61
CA PRO A 115 9.01 -11.25 -8.98
C PRO A 115 10.42 -11.82 -9.18
N LYS A 116 10.66 -12.49 -10.31
CA LYS A 116 11.94 -13.14 -10.61
C LYS A 116 12.89 -12.25 -11.41
N CYS A 117 12.35 -11.38 -12.25
CA CYS A 117 13.12 -10.59 -13.22
C CYS A 117 12.88 -9.07 -13.10
N ALA A 118 11.99 -8.65 -12.20
CA ALA A 118 11.69 -7.24 -11.93
C ALA A 118 11.69 -6.99 -10.42
N ILE A 119 11.70 -5.73 -10.02
CA ILE A 119 11.55 -5.35 -8.61
C ILE A 119 10.08 -5.19 -8.21
N TRP A 120 9.15 -5.24 -9.16
CA TRP A 120 7.69 -5.12 -8.98
C TRP A 120 6.97 -6.35 -9.57
N ASN A 121 5.78 -6.68 -9.05
CA ASN A 121 4.93 -7.78 -9.51
C ASN A 121 3.52 -7.34 -9.93
N SER A 122 3.24 -6.06 -9.81
CA SER A 122 1.98 -5.45 -10.21
C SER A 122 2.17 -3.96 -10.49
N TYR A 123 1.20 -3.33 -11.15
CA TYR A 123 1.23 -1.89 -11.35
C TYR A 123 -0.18 -1.32 -11.49
N ILE A 124 -0.31 -0.02 -11.27
CA ILE A 124 -1.54 0.73 -11.49
C ILE A 124 -1.33 1.64 -12.69
N GLU A 125 -2.14 1.48 -13.73
CA GLU A 125 -2.18 2.41 -14.86
C GLU A 125 -2.89 3.71 -14.42
N VAL A 126 -2.23 4.84 -14.67
CA VAL A 126 -2.75 6.18 -14.36
C VAL A 126 -3.38 6.76 -15.62
N PRO A 127 -4.69 7.05 -15.60
CA PRO A 127 -5.38 7.59 -16.77
C PRO A 127 -5.03 9.08 -16.99
N ARG A 128 -4.82 9.49 -18.23
CA ARG A 128 -4.61 10.91 -18.59
C ARG A 128 -5.85 11.79 -18.32
N SER A 129 -7.03 11.20 -18.33
CA SER A 129 -8.29 11.91 -18.12
C SER A 129 -9.27 10.98 -17.42
N PRO A 130 -9.36 11.02 -16.09
CA PRO A 130 -10.29 10.19 -15.34
C PRO A 130 -11.74 10.56 -15.68
N LYS A 131 -12.52 9.60 -16.16
CA LYS A 131 -13.94 9.80 -16.56
C LYS A 131 -14.90 8.84 -15.86
N SER A 132 -14.43 8.09 -14.88
CA SER A 132 -15.24 7.08 -14.16
C SER A 132 -14.94 7.10 -12.68
N ASP A 133 -15.83 6.52 -11.89
CA ASP A 133 -15.66 6.36 -10.44
C ASP A 133 -14.47 5.46 -10.09
N LYS A 134 -14.05 4.60 -11.03
CA LYS A 134 -12.86 3.74 -10.93
C LYS A 134 -11.94 4.04 -12.10
N PRO A 135 -11.18 5.15 -12.03
CA PRO A 135 -10.41 5.63 -13.17
C PRO A 135 -9.10 4.87 -13.38
N PHE A 136 -8.60 4.20 -12.36
CA PHE A 136 -7.33 3.47 -12.43
C PHE A 136 -7.54 2.03 -12.86
N LYS A 137 -6.50 1.42 -13.41
CA LYS A 137 -6.49 0.02 -13.77
C LYS A 137 -5.35 -0.68 -13.03
N TYR A 138 -5.71 -1.55 -12.10
CA TYR A 138 -4.75 -2.39 -11.39
C TYR A 138 -4.46 -3.63 -12.21
N VAL A 139 -3.20 -3.84 -12.58
CA VAL A 139 -2.72 -4.89 -13.48
C VAL A 139 -1.80 -5.83 -12.72
N ARG A 140 -2.07 -7.12 -12.87
CA ARG A 140 -1.31 -8.26 -12.33
C ARG A 140 -0.92 -9.20 -13.44
N GLU A 141 -0.14 -10.23 -13.12
CA GLU A 141 0.32 -11.22 -14.12
C GLU A 141 -0.84 -11.90 -14.86
N ASP A 142 -1.93 -12.20 -14.19
CA ASP A 142 -3.04 -13.02 -14.69
C ASP A 142 -4.33 -12.24 -14.97
N SER A 143 -4.42 -10.98 -14.57
CA SER A 143 -5.66 -10.20 -14.67
C SER A 143 -5.45 -8.70 -14.53
N ASP A 144 -6.47 -7.96 -14.91
CA ASP A 144 -6.59 -6.53 -14.66
C ASP A 144 -7.99 -6.17 -14.14
N ILE A 145 -8.04 -5.18 -13.26
CA ILE A 145 -9.27 -4.76 -12.59
C ILE A 145 -9.30 -3.23 -12.52
N LYS A 146 -10.47 -2.63 -12.77
CA LYS A 146 -10.69 -1.21 -12.52
C LYS A 146 -10.84 -0.94 -11.04
N VAL A 147 -10.13 0.06 -10.55
CA VAL A 147 -10.07 0.44 -9.13
C VAL A 147 -10.12 1.96 -8.96
N CYS A 148 -10.45 2.40 -7.76
CA CYS A 148 -10.11 3.73 -7.28
C CYS A 148 -8.95 3.64 -6.27
N LEU A 149 -8.10 4.66 -6.23
CA LEU A 149 -7.16 4.85 -5.12
C LEU A 149 -7.96 5.35 -3.91
N ASP A 150 -7.76 4.73 -2.77
CA ASP A 150 -8.40 5.14 -1.53
C ASP A 150 -7.43 5.98 -0.69
N ASP A 151 -6.97 5.50 0.42
CA ASP A 151 -6.00 6.19 1.26
C ASP A 151 -4.59 5.59 1.16
N MET A 152 -3.64 6.25 1.80
CA MET A 152 -2.23 5.90 1.78
C MET A 152 -1.67 5.90 3.18
N LEU A 153 -0.69 5.05 3.41
CA LEU A 153 0.08 5.02 4.65
C LEU A 153 1.56 5.21 4.30
N ILE A 154 2.13 6.26 4.84
CA ILE A 154 3.56 6.56 4.76
C ILE A 154 4.20 6.12 6.08
N ILE A 155 5.31 5.40 5.99
CA ILE A 155 6.12 5.01 7.14
C ILE A 155 7.51 5.59 6.92
N ASP A 156 7.86 6.55 7.76
CA ASP A 156 9.13 7.27 7.68
C ASP A 156 9.93 7.08 8.97
N GLY A 157 11.25 7.22 8.91
CA GLY A 157 12.12 7.28 10.08
C GLY A 157 12.00 8.62 10.81
N GLU A 158 12.14 8.61 12.13
CA GLU A 158 12.29 9.84 12.91
C GLU A 158 13.59 10.57 12.61
#